data_68860af31a76174188bcb59528bb4a21
#
_entry.id   68860af31a76174188bcb59528bb4a21
#
_cell.length_a   1.000
_cell.length_b   1.000
_cell.length_c   1.000
_cell.angle_alpha   90.00
_cell.angle_beta   90.00
_cell.angle_gamma   90.00
#
_symmetry.space_group_name_H-M   'P 1'
#
loop_
_entity.id
_entity.type
_entity.pdbx_description
1 polymer ?
#
loop_
_entity_poly.entity_id
_entity_poly.type
_entity_poly.pdbx_seq_one_letter_code
_entity_poly.pdbx_strand_id
1 'polypeptide(L)' 'TTAKQKGWLLAIMQCVEKLPNPNFTLKDIYAYAPILAKQFPSNQHIHAKIRQQLQILRDKHIIEFLGNGNYRKIPY' A
#
# COMPACT_ATOMS: atom_id res chain seq x y z
N THR A 1 -1.85 19.16 -4.28
CA THR A 1 -1.15 18.46 -3.20
C THR A 1 -2.04 17.43 -2.53
N THR A 2 -3.23 17.84 -2.13
CA THR A 2 -4.19 16.93 -1.51
C THR A 2 -4.56 15.81 -2.47
N ALA A 3 -4.75 16.13 -3.74
CA ALA A 3 -5.08 15.15 -4.76
C ALA A 3 -3.98 14.12 -4.95
N LYS A 4 -2.71 14.55 -4.87
CA LYS A 4 -1.58 13.64 -4.99
C LYS A 4 -1.52 12.66 -3.83
N GLN A 5 -1.80 13.13 -2.62
CA GLN A 5 -1.81 12.28 -1.44
C GLN A 5 -2.94 11.26 -1.52
N LYS A 6 -4.12 11.70 -1.94
CA LYS A 6 -5.25 10.80 -2.15
C LYS A 6 -4.94 9.77 -3.25
N GLY A 7 -4.24 10.21 -4.29
CA GLY A 7 -3.86 9.33 -5.37
C GLY A 7 -2.98 8.18 -4.90
N TRP A 8 -2.00 8.46 -4.05
CA TRP A 8 -1.12 7.44 -3.49
C TRP A 8 -1.90 6.45 -2.62
N LEU A 9 -2.73 6.97 -1.72
CA LEU A 9 -3.49 6.11 -0.82
C LEU A 9 -4.42 5.19 -1.62
N LEU A 10 -5.12 5.74 -2.59
CA LEU A 10 -6.02 4.96 -3.45
C LEU A 10 -5.24 3.91 -4.24
N ALA A 11 -4.08 4.27 -4.77
CA ALA A 11 -3.26 3.33 -5.53
C ALA A 11 -2.84 2.14 -4.67
N ILE A 12 -2.43 2.39 -3.43
CA ILE A 12 -2.03 1.32 -2.52
C ILE A 12 -3.24 0.47 -2.12
N MET A 13 -4.39 1.09 -1.89
CA MET A 13 -5.62 0.35 -1.60
C MET A 13 -5.98 -0.59 -2.75
N GLN A 14 -5.83 -0.13 -3.98
CA GLN A 14 -6.09 -0.95 -5.16
C GLN A 14 -5.12 -2.13 -5.24
N CYS A 15 -3.84 -1.90 -4.91
CA CYS A 15 -2.86 -2.99 -4.85
C CYS A 15 -3.27 -4.04 -3.84
N VAL A 16 -3.68 -3.61 -2.65
CA VAL A 16 -4.12 -4.52 -1.59
C VAL A 16 -5.32 -5.32 -2.04
N GLU A 17 -6.28 -4.67 -2.69
CA GLU A 17 -7.50 -5.34 -3.14
C GLU A 17 -7.24 -6.39 -4.22
N LYS A 18 -6.20 -6.19 -5.03
CA LYS A 18 -5.86 -7.14 -6.10
C LYS A 18 -5.23 -8.42 -5.56
N LEU A 19 -4.71 -8.39 -4.34
CA LEU A 19 -4.11 -9.60 -3.76
C LEU A 19 -5.21 -10.61 -3.43
N PRO A 20 -5.02 -11.89 -3.81
CA PRO A 20 -6.09 -12.88 -3.69
C PRO A 20 -6.38 -13.33 -2.27
N ASN A 21 -5.39 -13.23 -1.37
CA ASN A 21 -5.53 -13.70 0.00
C ASN A 21 -5.75 -12.54 0.95
N PRO A 22 -6.49 -12.75 2.06
CA PRO A 22 -6.62 -11.69 3.07
C PRO A 22 -5.28 -11.37 3.74
N ASN A 23 -4.40 -12.34 3.89
CA ASN A 23 -3.07 -12.12 4.43
C ASN A 23 -2.10 -11.81 3.31
N PHE A 24 -1.25 -10.80 3.50
CA PHE A 24 -0.26 -10.42 2.51
C PHE A 24 0.98 -9.88 3.21
N THR A 25 2.06 -9.75 2.47
CA THR A 25 3.32 -9.24 3.02
C THR A 25 3.68 -7.93 2.36
N LEU A 26 4.59 -7.19 3.01
CA LEU A 26 5.16 -5.98 2.43
C LEU A 26 5.78 -6.28 1.07
N LYS A 27 6.40 -7.46 0.94
CA LYS A 27 7.02 -7.90 -0.29
C LYS A 27 5.99 -8.01 -1.43
N ASP A 28 4.79 -8.46 -1.11
CA ASP A 28 3.71 -8.56 -2.09
C ASP A 28 3.37 -7.20 -2.68
N ILE A 29 3.34 -6.17 -1.83
CA ILE A 29 3.06 -4.81 -2.29
C ILE A 29 4.26 -4.23 -3.04
N TYR A 30 5.47 -4.54 -2.61
CA TYR A 30 6.67 -4.08 -3.32
C TYR A 30 6.73 -4.59 -4.76
N ALA A 31 6.08 -5.72 -5.04
CA ALA A 31 6.00 -6.23 -6.41
C ALA A 31 5.28 -5.26 -7.35
N TYR A 32 4.45 -4.37 -6.81
CA TYR A 32 3.78 -3.34 -7.59
C TYR A 32 4.62 -2.07 -7.77
N ALA A 33 5.83 -2.03 -7.21
CA ALA A 33 6.66 -0.83 -7.28
C ALA A 33 6.90 -0.33 -8.72
N PRO A 34 7.17 -1.20 -9.72
CA PRO A 34 7.34 -0.71 -11.09
C PRO A 34 6.10 -0.02 -11.65
N ILE A 35 4.92 -0.54 -11.32
CA ILE A 35 3.65 0.05 -11.75
C ILE A 35 3.45 1.40 -11.06
N LEU A 36 3.71 1.46 -9.77
CA LEU A 36 3.57 2.69 -9.00
C LEU A 36 4.57 3.76 -9.46
N ALA A 37 5.78 3.33 -9.84
CA ALA A 37 6.77 4.25 -10.37
C ALA A 37 6.29 4.91 -11.66
N LYS A 38 5.55 4.18 -12.49
CA LYS A 38 4.97 4.74 -13.72
C LYS A 38 3.85 5.70 -13.42
N GLN A 39 3.03 5.42 -12.40
CA GLN A 39 1.94 6.29 -12.00
C GLN A 39 2.42 7.57 -11.34
N PHE A 40 3.54 7.49 -10.62
CA PHE A 40 4.07 8.61 -9.84
C PHE A 40 5.55 8.82 -10.18
N PRO A 41 5.85 9.24 -11.40
CA PRO A 41 7.23 9.28 -11.89
C PRO A 41 8.13 10.28 -11.17
N SER A 42 7.57 11.26 -10.47
CA SER A 42 8.35 12.23 -9.72
C SER A 42 8.78 11.73 -8.35
N ASN A 43 8.26 10.58 -7.89
CA ASN A 43 8.63 10.04 -6.59
C ASN A 43 9.81 9.09 -6.75
N GLN A 44 10.90 9.35 -6.01
CA GLN A 44 12.12 8.56 -6.06
C GLN A 44 12.23 7.56 -4.92
N HIS A 45 11.26 7.56 -4.01
CA HIS A 45 11.29 6.72 -2.82
C HIS A 45 10.04 5.85 -2.75
N ILE A 46 9.85 5.02 -3.77
CA ILE A 46 8.63 4.23 -3.93
C ILE A 46 8.40 3.30 -2.75
N HIS A 47 9.44 2.56 -2.33
CA HIS A 47 9.29 1.60 -1.23
C HIS A 47 8.94 2.31 0.09
N ALA A 48 9.59 3.43 0.36
CA ALA A 48 9.29 4.20 1.57
C ALA A 48 7.87 4.74 1.52
N LYS A 49 7.42 5.17 0.34
CA LYS A 49 6.07 5.69 0.16
C LYS A 49 5.03 4.58 0.36
N ILE A 50 5.32 3.39 -0.14
CA ILE A 50 4.44 2.23 0.06
C ILE A 50 4.25 1.97 1.56
N ARG A 51 5.36 1.92 2.32
CA ARG A 51 5.28 1.69 3.76
C ARG A 51 4.49 2.77 4.47
N GLN A 52 4.69 4.04 4.07
CA GLN A 52 3.97 5.16 4.65
C GLN A 52 2.46 5.02 4.42
N GLN A 53 2.06 4.66 3.21
CA GLN A 53 0.64 4.53 2.89
C GLN A 53 0.02 3.33 3.59
N LEU A 54 0.75 2.22 3.70
CA LEU A 54 0.27 1.05 4.45
C LEU A 54 0.06 1.40 5.92
N GLN A 55 0.93 2.24 6.49
CA GLN A 55 0.76 2.69 7.86
C GLN A 55 -0.51 3.51 8.04
N ILE A 56 -0.83 4.36 7.05
CA ILE A 56 -2.06 5.13 7.06
C ILE A 56 -3.28 4.20 7.00
N LEU A 57 -3.23 3.18 6.13
CA LEU A 57 -4.33 2.21 6.03
C LEU A 57 -4.52 1.44 7.32
N ARG A 58 -3.42 1.10 8.01
CA ARG A 58 -3.47 0.44 9.31
C ARG A 58 -4.15 1.34 10.32
N ASP A 59 -3.77 2.62 10.35
CA ASP A 59 -4.33 3.57 11.31
C ASP A 59 -5.83 3.80 11.06
N LYS A 60 -6.28 3.62 9.82
CA LYS A 60 -7.70 3.73 9.46
C LYS A 60 -8.45 2.42 9.63
N HIS A 61 -7.79 1.38 10.12
CA HIS A 61 -8.38 0.05 10.33
C HIS A 61 -8.86 -0.62 9.04
N ILE A 62 -8.23 -0.29 7.92
CA ILE A 62 -8.50 -0.94 6.64
C ILE A 62 -7.68 -2.22 6.52
N ILE A 63 -6.47 -2.20 7.10
CA ILE A 63 -5.61 -3.38 7.20
C ILE A 63 -5.09 -3.49 8.62
N GLU A 64 -4.58 -4.68 8.96
CA GLU A 64 -3.99 -4.97 10.26
C GLU A 64 -2.53 -5.37 10.07
N PHE A 65 -1.64 -4.87 10.92
CA PHE A 65 -0.23 -5.24 10.91
C PHE A 65 -0.02 -6.42 11.85
N LEU A 66 0.53 -7.50 11.30
CA LEU A 66 0.74 -8.74 12.07
C LEU A 66 2.19 -8.92 12.53
N GLY A 67 3.07 -7.96 12.22
CA GLY A 67 4.48 -8.03 12.58
C GLY A 67 5.33 -8.61 11.45
N ASN A 68 6.62 -8.28 11.47
CA ASN A 68 7.62 -8.81 10.52
C ASN A 68 7.22 -8.63 9.04
N GLY A 69 6.58 -7.49 8.72
CA GLY A 69 6.17 -7.22 7.34
C GLY A 69 4.95 -7.99 6.88
N ASN A 70 4.20 -8.59 7.79
CA ASN A 70 2.97 -9.31 7.48
C ASN A 70 1.76 -8.45 7.81
N TYR A 71 0.75 -8.52 6.94
CA TYR A 71 -0.47 -7.72 7.05
C TYR A 71 -1.69 -8.59 6.76
N ARG A 72 -2.84 -8.09 7.17
CA ARG A 72 -4.11 -8.76 6.89
C ARG A 72 -5.15 -7.71 6.51
N LYS A 73 -5.94 -8.00 5.47
CA LYS A 73 -7.09 -7.17 5.12
C LYS A 73 -8.16 -7.34 6.20
N ILE A 74 -8.72 -6.23 6.65
CA ILE A 74 -9.81 -6.28 7.62
C ILE A 74 -11.12 -6.29 6.83
N PRO A 75 -11.98 -7.30 7.01
CA PRO A 75 -13.25 -7.36 6.28
C PRO A 75 -14.20 -6.24 6.75
N TYR A 76 -15.02 -5.78 5.83
CA TYR A 76 -16.04 -4.79 6.13
C TYR A 76 -17.28 -5.44 6.71
#